data_b87b72bb8870f6f544da447292b5b5cc
#
_entry.id   b87b72bb8870f6f544da447292b5b5cc
#
_cell.length_a   1.000
_cell.length_b   1.000
_cell.length_c   1.000
_cell.angle_alpha   90.00
_cell.angle_beta   90.00
_cell.angle_gamma   90.00
#
_symmetry.space_group_name_H-M   'P 1'
#
loop_
_entity.id
_entity.type
_entity.pdbx_description
1 polymer ?
#
loop_
_entity_poly.entity_id
_entity_poly.type
_entity_poly.pdbx_seq_one_letter_code
_entity_poly.pdbx_strand_id
1 'polypeptide(L)'
;MPRRRLYALGHACVLLGYLVLAGCTGGLRIDTSHSAHGQDSRVQYVVLHYTSSNAARALNTLTRGNVSSHYLINDNPPTIYRLVDEDRRAWHAGDSSWQGRTWLNASSIGIEIVHPGYRDTAEGRHWYPWNPQQIEQLIPLLQDILQRHNLSPDRVIGHSDVAPQRKVDPGPLFPWRQLADAGVAIWPDAARVAHYEHLLAGQVPPLTWFETTLQRFGYSTSGQAEQLDSLKNVIAAFQMRFRPALYDGEPDAQTAAILAALVPGSFAQLNQPLP
;
A
#
# COMPACT_ATOMS: atom_id res chain seq x y z
N MET A 1 -33.63 -53.47 -80.01
CA MET A 1 -33.62 -52.01 -79.69
C MET A 1 -34.26 -51.76 -78.33
N PRO A 2 -33.57 -51.45 -77.24
CA PRO A 2 -34.20 -51.34 -75.93
C PRO A 2 -34.48 -49.84 -75.64
N ARG A 3 -35.70 -49.63 -75.13
CA ARG A 3 -36.20 -48.36 -74.62
C ARG A 3 -35.58 -48.01 -73.27
N ARG A 4 -34.91 -46.85 -73.18
CA ARG A 4 -34.43 -46.23 -71.91
C ARG A 4 -35.61 -45.65 -71.17
N ARG A 5 -35.84 -46.09 -69.97
CA ARG A 5 -36.76 -45.44 -69.00
C ARG A 5 -35.93 -44.45 -68.19
N LEU A 6 -36.29 -43.18 -68.27
CA LEU A 6 -35.81 -42.14 -67.35
C LEU A 6 -36.52 -42.28 -66.01
N TYR A 7 -35.75 -42.42 -64.96
CA TYR A 7 -36.23 -42.27 -63.62
C TYR A 7 -35.96 -40.79 -63.18
N ALA A 8 -37.04 -40.06 -62.94
CA ALA A 8 -37.00 -38.78 -62.35
C ALA A 8 -36.82 -38.97 -60.82
N LEU A 9 -35.64 -38.60 -60.26
CA LEU A 9 -35.46 -38.53 -58.82
C LEU A 9 -36.02 -37.18 -58.34
N GLY A 10 -37.09 -37.26 -57.58
CA GLY A 10 -37.58 -36.11 -56.87
C GLY A 10 -36.67 -35.81 -55.69
N HIS A 11 -36.10 -34.59 -55.70
CA HIS A 11 -35.37 -34.07 -54.57
C HIS A 11 -36.39 -33.47 -53.60
N ALA A 12 -36.63 -34.18 -52.50
CA ALA A 12 -37.31 -33.59 -51.33
C ALA A 12 -36.35 -32.67 -50.59
N CYS A 13 -36.54 -31.37 -50.76
CA CYS A 13 -35.87 -30.36 -49.91
C CYS A 13 -36.46 -30.42 -48.53
N VAL A 14 -35.76 -31.02 -47.59
CA VAL A 14 -36.04 -30.91 -46.15
C VAL A 14 -35.51 -29.53 -45.70
N LEU A 15 -36.40 -28.55 -45.68
CA LEU A 15 -36.16 -27.27 -45.01
C LEU A 15 -36.16 -27.50 -43.48
N LEU A 16 -34.98 -27.73 -42.90
CA LEU A 16 -34.78 -27.70 -41.47
C LEU A 16 -34.86 -26.23 -41.01
N GLY A 17 -36.05 -25.87 -40.53
CA GLY A 17 -36.25 -24.58 -39.88
C GLY A 17 -35.44 -24.50 -38.59
N TYR A 18 -34.34 -23.80 -38.60
CA TYR A 18 -33.67 -23.33 -37.38
C TYR A 18 -34.60 -22.32 -36.71
N LEU A 19 -35.38 -22.78 -35.73
CA LEU A 19 -35.98 -21.90 -34.73
C LEU A 19 -34.80 -21.31 -33.90
N VAL A 20 -34.32 -20.16 -34.28
CA VAL A 20 -33.51 -19.30 -33.40
C VAL A 20 -34.45 -18.84 -32.28
N LEU A 21 -34.46 -19.56 -31.16
CA LEU A 21 -34.97 -19.04 -29.91
C LEU A 21 -34.11 -17.83 -29.54
N ALA A 22 -34.48 -16.65 -30.03
CA ALA A 22 -34.06 -15.39 -29.49
C ALA A 22 -34.65 -15.28 -28.08
N GLY A 23 -34.00 -15.90 -27.10
CA GLY A 23 -34.24 -15.65 -25.71
C GLY A 23 -34.00 -14.16 -25.49
N CYS A 24 -35.09 -13.41 -25.31
CA CYS A 24 -35.02 -12.06 -24.75
C CYS A 24 -34.51 -12.21 -23.33
N THR A 25 -33.18 -12.27 -23.16
CA THR A 25 -32.57 -11.92 -21.91
C THR A 25 -32.82 -10.41 -21.78
N GLY A 26 -33.84 -10.06 -21.02
CA GLY A 26 -34.09 -8.68 -20.63
C GLY A 26 -32.94 -8.20 -19.76
N GLY A 27 -31.75 -8.07 -20.36
CA GLY A 27 -30.56 -7.54 -19.72
C GLY A 27 -30.84 -6.10 -19.35
N LEU A 28 -30.48 -5.71 -18.14
CA LEU A 28 -30.53 -4.35 -17.69
C LEU A 28 -29.83 -3.45 -18.72
N ARG A 29 -30.57 -2.50 -19.30
CA ARG A 29 -30.02 -1.55 -20.25
C ARG A 29 -29.53 -0.31 -19.48
N ILE A 30 -28.20 -0.18 -19.36
CA ILE A 30 -27.56 0.96 -18.72
C ILE A 30 -27.05 1.90 -19.81
N ASP A 31 -27.51 3.15 -19.80
CA ASP A 31 -26.98 4.22 -20.65
C ASP A 31 -25.79 4.88 -19.95
N THR A 32 -24.61 4.77 -20.55
CA THR A 32 -23.33 5.33 -20.08
C THR A 32 -22.89 6.57 -20.87
N SER A 33 -23.79 7.19 -21.64
CA SER A 33 -23.48 8.39 -22.45
C SER A 33 -23.23 9.63 -21.60
N HIS A 34 -23.64 9.62 -20.34
CA HIS A 34 -23.42 10.69 -19.37
C HIS A 34 -22.55 10.22 -18.22
N SER A 35 -21.58 11.05 -17.83
CA SER A 35 -20.69 10.80 -16.69
C SER A 35 -20.62 12.03 -15.79
N ALA A 36 -20.63 11.84 -14.49
CA ALA A 36 -20.45 12.92 -13.53
C ALA A 36 -19.00 13.43 -13.52
N HIS A 37 -18.81 14.75 -13.40
CA HIS A 37 -17.47 15.33 -13.22
C HIS A 37 -16.93 15.09 -11.80
N GLY A 38 -17.80 15.08 -10.79
CA GLY A 38 -17.43 14.90 -9.38
C GLY A 38 -17.26 13.42 -9.03
N GLN A 39 -16.15 12.83 -9.46
CA GLN A 39 -15.77 11.45 -9.16
C GLN A 39 -14.25 11.34 -9.03
N ASP A 40 -13.79 10.40 -8.20
CA ASP A 40 -12.40 10.03 -8.05
C ASP A 40 -12.24 8.50 -7.91
N SER A 41 -11.00 8.04 -7.83
CA SER A 41 -10.72 6.64 -7.50
C SER A 41 -11.06 6.35 -6.04
N ARG A 42 -11.65 5.17 -5.75
CA ARG A 42 -11.76 4.69 -4.36
C ARG A 42 -10.40 4.44 -3.72
N VAL A 43 -9.38 4.18 -4.54
CA VAL A 43 -8.02 3.93 -4.08
C VAL A 43 -7.37 5.28 -3.76
N GLN A 44 -6.90 5.42 -2.53
CA GLN A 44 -6.27 6.64 -2.02
C GLN A 44 -4.89 6.39 -1.46
N TYR A 45 -4.54 5.13 -1.22
CA TYR A 45 -3.26 4.71 -0.67
C TYR A 45 -2.78 3.40 -1.30
N VAL A 46 -1.47 3.21 -1.25
CA VAL A 46 -0.82 1.91 -1.46
C VAL A 46 -0.14 1.54 -0.16
N VAL A 47 -0.45 0.36 0.38
CA VAL A 47 0.15 -0.14 1.63
C VAL A 47 1.12 -1.27 1.30
N LEU A 48 2.37 -1.12 1.71
CA LEU A 48 3.44 -2.08 1.48
C LEU A 48 3.60 -3.01 2.68
N HIS A 49 3.75 -4.30 2.38
CA HIS A 49 3.86 -5.38 3.36
C HIS A 49 5.02 -6.31 3.03
N TYR A 50 5.43 -7.10 4.01
CA TYR A 50 6.15 -8.34 3.77
C TYR A 50 5.38 -9.54 4.34
N THR A 51 5.55 -10.70 3.71
CA THR A 51 4.76 -11.89 4.00
C THR A 51 5.15 -12.65 5.28
N SER A 52 6.30 -12.38 5.88
CA SER A 52 6.89 -13.18 6.98
C SER A 52 6.94 -14.69 6.66
N SER A 53 7.10 -15.05 5.39
CA SER A 53 7.05 -16.45 4.95
C SER A 53 7.72 -16.64 3.60
N ASN A 54 7.91 -17.90 3.19
CA ASN A 54 8.33 -18.23 1.83
C ASN A 54 7.20 -18.09 0.81
N ALA A 55 7.54 -18.10 -0.47
CA ALA A 55 6.63 -17.91 -1.60
C ALA A 55 5.42 -18.86 -1.60
N ALA A 56 5.65 -20.16 -1.39
CA ALA A 56 4.58 -21.16 -1.44
C ALA A 56 3.54 -20.92 -0.33
N ARG A 57 4.01 -20.63 0.88
CA ARG A 57 3.14 -20.32 2.02
C ARG A 57 2.41 -18.99 1.82
N ALA A 58 3.12 -17.95 1.35
CA ALA A 58 2.54 -16.64 1.06
C ALA A 58 1.40 -16.76 0.05
N LEU A 59 1.65 -17.41 -1.09
CA LEU A 59 0.65 -17.62 -2.14
C LEU A 59 -0.57 -18.40 -1.61
N ASN A 60 -0.35 -19.50 -0.87
CA ASN A 60 -1.44 -20.26 -0.29
C ASN A 60 -2.26 -19.44 0.71
N THR A 61 -1.60 -18.67 1.60
CA THR A 61 -2.27 -17.83 2.60
C THR A 61 -3.12 -16.75 1.94
N LEU A 62 -2.57 -16.05 0.93
CA LEU A 62 -3.24 -14.92 0.28
C LEU A 62 -4.34 -15.33 -0.72
N THR A 63 -4.34 -16.60 -1.17
CA THR A 63 -5.34 -17.10 -2.13
C THR A 63 -6.41 -18.00 -1.50
N ARG A 64 -6.11 -18.62 -0.35
CA ARG A 64 -7.01 -19.61 0.29
C ARG A 64 -7.29 -19.31 1.76
N GLY A 65 -6.57 -18.35 2.35
CA GLY A 65 -6.76 -17.94 3.75
C GLY A 65 -7.80 -16.84 3.91
N ASN A 66 -7.87 -16.29 5.13
CA ASN A 66 -8.78 -15.20 5.51
C ASN A 66 -8.20 -13.80 5.24
N VAL A 67 -6.96 -13.73 4.76
CA VAL A 67 -6.30 -12.48 4.36
C VAL A 67 -5.98 -12.54 2.87
N SER A 68 -5.90 -11.38 2.24
CA SER A 68 -5.58 -11.27 0.82
C SER A 68 -4.87 -9.95 0.54
N SER A 69 -4.17 -9.83 -0.59
CA SER A 69 -3.63 -8.58 -1.10
C SER A 69 -3.95 -8.43 -2.58
N HIS A 70 -3.86 -7.23 -3.11
CA HIS A 70 -4.08 -7.01 -4.55
C HIS A 70 -2.93 -7.59 -5.35
N TYR A 71 -1.69 -7.40 -4.86
CA TYR A 71 -0.49 -7.90 -5.49
C TYR A 71 0.38 -8.68 -4.52
N LEU A 72 1.06 -9.68 -5.06
CA LEU A 72 2.15 -10.41 -4.40
C LEU A 72 3.38 -10.38 -5.31
N ILE A 73 4.51 -9.90 -4.80
CA ILE A 73 5.80 -9.98 -5.47
C ILE A 73 6.58 -11.17 -4.92
N ASN A 74 6.80 -12.16 -5.78
CA ASN A 74 7.58 -13.35 -5.44
C ASN A 74 9.08 -13.03 -5.27
N ASP A 75 9.84 -13.93 -4.66
CA ASP A 75 11.27 -13.75 -4.39
C ASP A 75 12.17 -14.36 -5.49
N ASN A 76 11.79 -15.53 -6.04
CA ASN A 76 12.63 -16.23 -7.00
C ASN A 76 11.83 -17.14 -7.98
N PRO A 77 11.75 -16.79 -9.29
CA PRO A 77 12.11 -15.46 -9.81
C PRO A 77 11.13 -14.38 -9.30
N PRO A 78 11.57 -13.13 -9.20
CA PRO A 78 10.68 -12.03 -8.87
C PRO A 78 9.58 -11.90 -9.92
N THR A 79 8.36 -12.22 -9.49
CA THR A 79 7.17 -12.24 -10.35
C THR A 79 6.04 -11.53 -9.63
N ILE A 80 5.34 -10.65 -10.34
CA ILE A 80 4.17 -9.96 -9.79
C ILE A 80 2.92 -10.79 -10.08
N TYR A 81 2.24 -11.23 -9.03
CA TYR A 81 0.92 -11.85 -9.12
C TYR A 81 -0.15 -10.81 -8.75
N ARG A 82 -1.16 -10.63 -9.59
CA ARG A 82 -2.38 -9.94 -9.22
C ARG A 82 -3.36 -10.97 -8.66
N LEU A 83 -3.69 -10.86 -7.37
CA LEU A 83 -4.53 -11.81 -6.65
C LEU A 83 -5.96 -11.29 -6.46
N VAL A 84 -6.12 -9.97 -6.34
CA VAL A 84 -7.41 -9.30 -6.22
C VAL A 84 -7.44 -8.14 -7.21
N ASP A 85 -8.55 -7.95 -7.91
CA ASP A 85 -8.75 -6.80 -8.80
C ASP A 85 -8.83 -5.51 -7.99
N GLU A 86 -8.28 -4.41 -8.51
CA GLU A 86 -8.16 -3.14 -7.77
C GLU A 86 -9.50 -2.44 -7.51
N ASP A 87 -10.54 -2.77 -8.25
CA ASP A 87 -11.91 -2.32 -8.00
C ASP A 87 -12.56 -3.06 -6.82
N ARG A 88 -11.97 -4.14 -6.36
CA ARG A 88 -12.39 -4.93 -5.20
C ARG A 88 -11.57 -4.57 -3.97
N ARG A 89 -12.05 -5.00 -2.81
CA ARG A 89 -11.36 -4.83 -1.52
C ARG A 89 -10.59 -6.10 -1.17
N ALA A 90 -9.28 -6.00 -0.97
CA ALA A 90 -8.47 -7.04 -0.37
C ALA A 90 -8.37 -6.85 1.17
N TRP A 91 -8.06 -7.94 1.88
CA TRP A 91 -7.98 -7.97 3.35
C TRP A 91 -6.52 -7.98 3.81
N HIS A 92 -5.81 -6.83 3.74
CA HIS A 92 -4.38 -6.73 4.02
C HIS A 92 -4.01 -5.81 5.18
N ALA A 93 -4.77 -4.73 5.40
CA ALA A 93 -4.40 -3.71 6.38
C ALA A 93 -4.98 -3.97 7.79
N GLY A 94 -6.08 -4.75 7.88
CA GLY A 94 -6.78 -5.00 9.14
C GLY A 94 -7.27 -3.72 9.81
N ASP A 95 -7.24 -3.70 11.14
CA ASP A 95 -7.46 -2.48 11.92
C ASP A 95 -6.30 -1.51 11.66
N SER A 96 -6.61 -0.36 11.09
CA SER A 96 -5.64 0.56 10.52
C SER A 96 -6.20 1.98 10.45
N SER A 97 -5.30 2.97 10.55
CA SER A 97 -5.66 4.38 10.47
C SER A 97 -4.55 5.20 9.83
N TRP A 98 -4.89 6.11 8.93
CA TRP A 98 -3.97 7.06 8.33
C TRP A 98 -4.69 8.33 7.86
N GLN A 99 -4.16 9.51 8.19
CA GLN A 99 -4.73 10.82 7.83
C GLN A 99 -6.23 10.92 8.16
N GLY A 100 -6.64 10.42 9.34
CA GLY A 100 -8.02 10.41 9.81
C GLY A 100 -8.93 9.34 9.19
N ARG A 101 -8.44 8.54 8.23
CA ARG A 101 -9.18 7.40 7.68
C ARG A 101 -8.89 6.14 8.45
N THR A 102 -9.91 5.35 8.71
CA THR A 102 -9.82 4.03 9.33
C THR A 102 -10.17 2.94 8.30
N TRP A 103 -9.88 1.68 8.61
CA TRP A 103 -10.23 0.53 7.75
C TRP A 103 -9.68 0.67 6.32
N LEU A 104 -8.38 0.89 6.20
CA LEU A 104 -7.73 1.20 4.93
C LEU A 104 -7.90 0.14 3.83
N ASN A 105 -8.31 -1.08 4.17
CA ASN A 105 -8.71 -2.08 3.17
C ASN A 105 -9.73 -1.54 2.14
N ALA A 106 -10.58 -0.59 2.55
CA ALA A 106 -11.62 -0.04 1.67
C ALA A 106 -11.10 1.02 0.68
N SER A 107 -9.95 1.64 0.98
CA SER A 107 -9.40 2.80 0.25
C SER A 107 -7.95 2.63 -0.16
N SER A 108 -7.42 1.40 -0.17
CA SER A 108 -6.03 1.16 -0.56
C SER A 108 -5.86 -0.05 -1.46
N ILE A 109 -4.68 -0.11 -2.08
CA ILE A 109 -4.12 -1.29 -2.71
C ILE A 109 -3.06 -1.84 -1.76
N GLY A 110 -3.16 -3.13 -1.40
CA GLY A 110 -2.12 -3.84 -0.65
C GLY A 110 -1.15 -4.54 -1.60
N ILE A 111 0.15 -4.38 -1.35
CA ILE A 111 1.21 -5.10 -2.05
C ILE A 111 2.00 -5.88 -1.02
N GLU A 112 1.92 -7.19 -1.11
CA GLU A 112 2.73 -8.12 -0.32
C GLU A 112 4.01 -8.47 -1.07
N ILE A 113 5.14 -8.51 -0.38
CA ILE A 113 6.43 -8.87 -0.96
C ILE A 113 6.95 -10.09 -0.20
N VAL A 114 7.26 -11.18 -0.88
CA VAL A 114 7.79 -12.39 -0.25
C VAL A 114 9.13 -12.08 0.40
N HIS A 115 9.14 -12.11 1.73
CA HIS A 115 10.31 -11.78 2.52
C HIS A 115 10.16 -12.36 3.94
N PRO A 116 11.21 -12.89 4.58
CA PRO A 116 11.14 -13.49 5.91
C PRO A 116 10.89 -12.47 7.04
N GLY A 117 11.07 -11.18 6.80
CA GLY A 117 10.93 -10.13 7.81
C GLY A 117 12.13 -10.07 8.73
N TYR A 118 11.99 -10.57 9.94
CA TYR A 118 13.04 -10.58 10.97
C TYR A 118 13.05 -11.89 11.75
N ARG A 119 14.11 -12.10 12.52
CA ARG A 119 14.25 -13.13 13.54
C ARG A 119 14.68 -12.49 14.86
N ASP A 120 13.98 -12.80 15.93
CA ASP A 120 14.42 -12.41 17.27
C ASP A 120 15.52 -13.37 17.74
N THR A 121 16.62 -12.80 18.28
CA THR A 121 17.79 -13.49 18.82
C THR A 121 18.09 -12.99 20.23
N ALA A 122 19.05 -13.61 20.92
CA ALA A 122 19.47 -13.16 22.25
C ALA A 122 20.09 -11.73 22.21
N GLU A 123 20.67 -11.36 21.06
CA GLU A 123 21.29 -10.06 20.84
C GLU A 123 20.28 -9.00 20.32
N GLY A 124 19.00 -9.38 20.16
CA GLY A 124 17.95 -8.51 19.65
C GLY A 124 17.37 -8.97 18.32
N ARG A 125 16.64 -8.07 17.70
CA ARG A 125 15.96 -8.33 16.43
C ARG A 125 16.93 -8.24 15.26
N HIS A 126 17.06 -9.35 14.50
CA HIS A 126 17.84 -9.44 13.27
C HIS A 126 16.91 -9.34 12.06
N TRP A 127 17.06 -8.29 11.27
CA TRP A 127 16.30 -8.07 10.03
C TRP A 127 17.03 -8.71 8.85
N TYR A 128 16.26 -9.36 7.97
CA TYR A 128 16.80 -9.88 6.72
C TYR A 128 16.93 -8.78 5.67
N PRO A 129 17.95 -8.84 4.80
CA PRO A 129 18.08 -7.87 3.70
C PRO A 129 17.02 -8.10 2.63
N TRP A 130 16.60 -7.03 1.96
CA TRP A 130 15.70 -7.09 0.83
C TRP A 130 16.41 -7.58 -0.44
N ASN A 131 15.69 -8.36 -1.27
CA ASN A 131 16.17 -8.75 -2.59
C ASN A 131 16.04 -7.54 -3.54
N PRO A 132 17.16 -7.01 -4.10
CA PRO A 132 17.11 -5.86 -4.99
C PRO A 132 16.20 -6.07 -6.21
N GLN A 133 16.14 -7.29 -6.75
CA GLN A 133 15.32 -7.62 -7.91
C GLN A 133 13.80 -7.51 -7.61
N GLN A 134 13.37 -7.74 -6.37
CA GLN A 134 11.97 -7.47 -5.98
C GLN A 134 11.68 -5.97 -5.99
N ILE A 135 12.62 -5.14 -5.58
CA ILE A 135 12.47 -3.68 -5.59
C ILE A 135 12.45 -3.15 -7.02
N GLU A 136 13.24 -3.73 -7.93
CA GLU A 136 13.21 -3.44 -9.37
C GLU A 136 11.85 -3.77 -10.00
N GLN A 137 11.11 -4.77 -9.49
CA GLN A 137 9.73 -5.05 -9.91
C GLN A 137 8.70 -4.14 -9.23
N LEU A 138 8.92 -3.78 -7.97
CA LEU A 138 8.01 -2.96 -7.19
C LEU A 138 7.91 -1.53 -7.74
N ILE A 139 9.03 -0.92 -8.11
CA ILE A 139 9.07 0.48 -8.56
C ILE A 139 8.16 0.72 -9.79
N PRO A 140 8.27 -0.04 -10.91
CA PRO A 140 7.37 0.15 -12.05
C PRO A 140 5.91 -0.19 -11.73
N LEU A 141 5.64 -1.16 -10.84
CA LEU A 141 4.28 -1.43 -10.39
C LEU A 141 3.70 -0.23 -9.64
N LEU A 142 4.47 0.41 -8.75
CA LEU A 142 4.05 1.61 -8.04
C LEU A 142 3.82 2.78 -9.00
N GLN A 143 4.70 3.00 -9.98
CA GLN A 143 4.55 4.05 -10.99
C GLN A 143 3.24 3.91 -11.77
N ASP A 144 2.92 2.68 -12.20
CA ASP A 144 1.67 2.37 -12.90
C ASP A 144 0.44 2.60 -12.01
N ILE A 145 0.45 2.12 -10.76
CA ILE A 145 -0.65 2.33 -9.81
C ILE A 145 -0.87 3.82 -9.51
N LEU A 146 0.20 4.55 -9.18
CA LEU A 146 0.13 5.98 -8.88
C LEU A 146 -0.46 6.77 -10.06
N GLN A 147 -0.02 6.46 -11.28
CA GLN A 147 -0.54 7.09 -12.50
C GLN A 147 -2.02 6.78 -12.72
N ARG A 148 -2.43 5.51 -12.67
CA ARG A 148 -3.81 5.08 -12.95
C ARG A 148 -4.82 5.61 -11.93
N HIS A 149 -4.43 5.74 -10.67
CA HIS A 149 -5.28 6.22 -9.59
C HIS A 149 -5.08 7.70 -9.26
N ASN A 150 -4.20 8.40 -10.01
CA ASN A 150 -3.86 9.82 -9.78
C ASN A 150 -3.40 10.07 -8.33
N LEU A 151 -2.48 9.24 -7.84
CA LEU A 151 -1.95 9.33 -6.49
C LEU A 151 -0.59 10.02 -6.47
N SER A 152 -0.36 10.86 -5.47
CA SER A 152 0.96 11.44 -5.19
C SER A 152 1.85 10.46 -4.43
N PRO A 153 3.19 10.61 -4.46
CA PRO A 153 4.13 9.68 -3.81
C PRO A 153 3.97 9.54 -2.30
N ASP A 154 3.39 10.51 -1.60
CA ASP A 154 3.07 10.45 -0.17
C ASP A 154 1.95 9.46 0.16
N ARG A 155 1.25 8.95 -0.85
CA ARG A 155 0.20 7.93 -0.72
C ARG A 155 0.74 6.51 -0.63
N VAL A 156 2.05 6.30 -0.85
CA VAL A 156 2.71 5.01 -0.65
C VAL A 156 3.26 4.95 0.77
N ILE A 157 2.68 4.05 1.58
CA ILE A 157 2.91 3.94 3.02
C ILE A 157 3.17 2.49 3.43
N GLY A 158 3.78 2.29 4.59
CA GLY A 158 4.03 0.98 5.15
C GLY A 158 2.88 0.50 6.04
N HIS A 159 2.77 -0.80 6.26
CA HIS A 159 1.82 -1.35 7.22
C HIS A 159 2.11 -0.85 8.65
N SER A 160 3.40 -0.69 9.02
CA SER A 160 3.81 -0.07 10.27
C SER A 160 3.34 1.38 10.41
N ASP A 161 3.20 2.13 9.31
CA ASP A 161 2.69 3.50 9.36
C ASP A 161 1.21 3.52 9.76
N VAL A 162 0.40 2.59 9.25
CA VAL A 162 -1.06 2.59 9.44
C VAL A 162 -1.53 1.76 10.63
N ALA A 163 -0.65 0.94 11.20
CA ALA A 163 -0.95 0.07 12.34
C ALA A 163 0.25 -0.09 13.28
N PRO A 164 0.87 1.02 13.77
CA PRO A 164 2.14 1.01 14.50
C PRO A 164 2.09 0.20 15.80
N GLN A 165 0.90 -0.02 16.38
CA GLN A 165 0.75 -0.76 17.63
C GLN A 165 0.89 -2.28 17.44
N ARG A 166 0.82 -2.79 16.21
CA ARG A 166 0.78 -4.23 15.95
C ARG A 166 1.64 -4.69 14.78
N LYS A 167 2.17 -3.76 13.98
CA LYS A 167 2.88 -4.04 12.74
C LYS A 167 4.21 -3.33 12.65
N VAL A 168 5.17 -4.00 12.04
CA VAL A 168 6.52 -3.47 11.80
C VAL A 168 6.96 -3.60 10.34
N ASP A 169 6.13 -4.20 9.47
CA ASP A 169 6.39 -4.30 8.04
C ASP A 169 6.18 -2.96 7.31
N PRO A 170 7.01 -2.62 6.31
CA PRO A 170 8.07 -3.43 5.70
C PRO A 170 9.42 -3.41 6.45
N GLY A 171 9.55 -2.76 7.61
CA GLY A 171 10.71 -2.75 8.46
C GLY A 171 11.81 -1.75 8.07
N PRO A 172 12.84 -1.60 8.94
CA PRO A 172 13.85 -0.54 8.81
C PRO A 172 14.81 -0.74 7.62
N LEU A 173 14.99 -1.97 7.12
CA LEU A 173 15.84 -2.23 5.96
C LEU A 173 15.14 -2.05 4.62
N PHE A 174 13.83 -1.72 4.62
CA PHE A 174 13.11 -1.46 3.38
C PHE A 174 13.65 -0.18 2.71
N PRO A 175 13.94 -0.21 1.39
CA PRO A 175 14.69 0.86 0.73
C PRO A 175 13.80 2.06 0.36
N TRP A 176 13.15 2.69 1.35
CA TRP A 176 12.25 3.83 1.15
C TRP A 176 12.89 4.98 0.36
N ARG A 177 14.19 5.26 0.61
CA ARG A 177 14.90 6.30 -0.12
C ARG A 177 15.01 5.98 -1.61
N GLN A 178 15.30 4.73 -1.97
CA GLN A 178 15.36 4.31 -3.37
C GLN A 178 14.00 4.48 -4.07
N LEU A 179 12.90 4.19 -3.37
CA LEU A 179 11.55 4.43 -3.89
C LEU A 179 11.28 5.93 -4.08
N ALA A 180 11.76 6.77 -3.17
CA ALA A 180 11.61 8.22 -3.27
C ALA A 180 12.46 8.80 -4.43
N ASP A 181 13.69 8.32 -4.60
CA ASP A 181 14.57 8.69 -5.71
C ASP A 181 13.94 8.30 -7.07
N ALA A 182 13.13 7.23 -7.10
CA ALA A 182 12.34 6.82 -8.26
C ALA A 182 10.99 7.55 -8.40
N GLY A 183 10.66 8.49 -7.50
CA GLY A 183 9.45 9.31 -7.53
C GLY A 183 8.18 8.58 -7.08
N VAL A 184 8.28 7.41 -6.42
CA VAL A 184 7.11 6.62 -5.98
C VAL A 184 6.91 6.58 -4.47
N ALA A 185 7.72 7.27 -3.70
CA ALA A 185 7.54 7.49 -2.27
C ALA A 185 8.09 8.87 -1.89
N ILE A 186 7.95 9.26 -0.62
CA ILE A 186 8.55 10.48 -0.10
C ILE A 186 9.76 10.17 0.78
N TRP A 187 10.73 11.10 0.76
CA TRP A 187 11.89 11.14 1.64
C TRP A 187 12.15 12.56 2.06
N PRO A 188 12.63 12.83 3.29
CA PRO A 188 12.92 14.20 3.74
C PRO A 188 14.08 14.80 2.95
N ASP A 189 13.95 16.07 2.59
CA ASP A 189 15.03 16.84 1.99
C ASP A 189 16.19 17.02 2.98
N ALA A 190 17.39 16.62 2.59
CA ALA A 190 18.54 16.59 3.48
C ALA A 190 18.97 18.01 3.95
N ALA A 191 18.83 19.02 3.09
CA ALA A 191 19.19 20.40 3.46
C ALA A 191 18.18 20.95 4.49
N ARG A 192 16.91 20.62 4.34
CA ARG A 192 15.88 20.99 5.33
C ARG A 192 16.07 20.26 6.66
N VAL A 193 16.44 19.00 6.65
CA VAL A 193 16.75 18.23 7.87
C VAL A 193 17.92 18.90 8.58
N ALA A 194 19.05 19.15 7.89
CA ALA A 194 20.21 19.81 8.45
C ALA A 194 19.89 21.21 9.01
N HIS A 195 19.03 21.97 8.33
CA HIS A 195 18.54 23.25 8.82
C HIS A 195 17.81 23.12 10.17
N TYR A 196 16.90 22.17 10.30
CA TYR A 196 16.17 21.97 11.55
C TYR A 196 17.03 21.35 12.66
N GLU A 197 17.98 20.49 12.33
CA GLU A 197 19.00 20.00 13.29
C GLU A 197 19.78 21.15 13.88
N HIS A 198 20.22 22.11 13.03
CA HIS A 198 20.92 23.33 13.49
C HIS A 198 20.01 24.17 14.39
N LEU A 199 18.74 24.41 14.03
CA LEU A 199 17.80 25.19 14.82
C LEU A 199 17.48 24.56 16.16
N LEU A 200 17.36 23.25 16.22
CA LEU A 200 17.13 22.50 17.45
C LEU A 200 18.37 22.51 18.37
N ALA A 201 19.59 22.63 17.82
CA ALA A 201 20.83 22.61 18.57
C ALA A 201 20.96 21.48 19.59
N GLY A 202 20.42 20.27 19.24
CA GLY A 202 20.37 19.11 20.12
C GLY A 202 19.21 19.11 21.12
N GLN A 203 18.40 20.16 21.18
CA GLN A 203 17.22 20.19 22.05
C GLN A 203 16.12 19.28 21.54
N VAL A 204 15.48 18.57 22.45
CA VAL A 204 14.36 17.67 22.14
C VAL A 204 13.05 18.40 22.43
N PRO A 205 12.16 18.55 21.44
CA PRO A 205 10.85 19.12 21.66
C PRO A 205 10.01 18.33 22.67
N PRO A 206 8.98 18.92 23.28
CA PRO A 206 8.07 18.23 24.18
C PRO A 206 7.34 17.07 23.46
N LEU A 207 6.95 16.03 24.19
CA LEU A 207 6.18 14.89 23.66
C LEU A 207 4.89 15.33 22.94
N THR A 208 4.22 16.35 23.44
CA THR A 208 3.01 16.93 22.84
C THR A 208 3.27 17.49 21.43
N TRP A 209 4.47 18.01 21.16
CA TRP A 209 4.86 18.44 19.83
C TRP A 209 5.01 17.25 18.88
N PHE A 210 5.68 16.16 19.33
CA PHE A 210 5.80 14.93 18.55
C PHE A 210 4.41 14.38 18.23
N GLU A 211 3.54 14.24 19.21
CA GLU A 211 2.19 13.75 19.04
C GLU A 211 1.43 14.56 17.99
N THR A 212 1.35 15.87 18.17
CA THR A 212 0.63 16.77 17.24
C THR A 212 1.23 16.74 15.85
N THR A 213 2.57 16.70 15.73
CA THR A 213 3.23 16.74 14.43
C THR A 213 3.10 15.39 13.69
N LEU A 214 3.17 14.27 14.39
CA LEU A 214 2.92 12.95 13.84
C LEU A 214 1.47 12.79 13.37
N GLN A 215 0.50 13.34 14.12
CA GLN A 215 -0.91 13.40 13.67
C GLN A 215 -1.05 14.22 12.38
N ARG A 216 -0.42 15.37 12.29
CA ARG A 216 -0.41 16.21 11.07
C ARG A 216 0.26 15.51 9.89
N PHE A 217 1.26 14.68 10.14
CA PHE A 217 1.88 13.86 9.12
C PHE A 217 0.95 12.75 8.60
N GLY A 218 0.16 12.17 9.48
CA GLY A 218 -0.83 11.16 9.11
C GLY A 218 -1.06 10.04 10.12
N TYR A 219 -0.19 9.88 11.11
CA TYR A 219 -0.34 8.84 12.13
C TYR A 219 -1.57 9.06 13.01
N SER A 220 -2.19 7.97 13.46
CA SER A 220 -3.16 8.03 14.54
C SER A 220 -2.42 7.90 15.87
N THR A 221 -2.49 8.95 16.68
CA THR A 221 -2.01 8.94 18.07
C THR A 221 -3.20 9.03 19.04
N SER A 222 -4.43 9.18 18.51
CA SER A 222 -5.63 9.41 19.29
C SER A 222 -6.18 8.13 19.89
N GLY A 223 -6.60 8.25 21.12
CA GLY A 223 -7.49 7.32 21.83
C GLY A 223 -6.89 6.60 23.01
N GLN A 224 -5.58 6.64 23.19
CA GLN A 224 -4.96 5.98 24.34
C GLN A 224 -3.68 6.73 24.79
N ALA A 225 -3.79 8.04 24.88
CA ALA A 225 -2.72 8.90 25.41
C ALA A 225 -2.31 8.58 26.86
N GLU A 226 -3.03 7.72 27.53
CA GLU A 226 -2.62 7.13 28.81
C GLU A 226 -1.50 6.08 28.65
N GLN A 227 -1.13 5.75 27.38
CA GLN A 227 -0.08 4.78 27.11
C GLN A 227 1.08 5.47 26.40
N LEU A 228 2.09 5.87 27.16
CA LEU A 228 3.41 6.29 26.63
C LEU A 228 3.94 5.30 25.58
N ASP A 229 3.65 4.01 25.76
CA ASP A 229 3.97 2.95 24.83
C ASP A 229 3.30 3.12 23.45
N SER A 230 2.10 3.72 23.40
CA SER A 230 1.40 3.96 22.13
C SER A 230 2.11 5.01 21.27
N LEU A 231 2.53 6.13 21.85
CA LEU A 231 3.29 7.16 21.13
C LEU A 231 4.70 6.67 20.78
N LYS A 232 5.33 5.90 21.66
CA LYS A 232 6.62 5.27 21.41
C LYS A 232 6.58 4.37 20.16
N ASN A 233 5.55 3.55 20.01
CA ASN A 233 5.38 2.70 18.83
C ASN A 233 5.18 3.52 17.55
N VAL A 234 4.47 4.65 17.60
CA VAL A 234 4.30 5.57 16.48
C VAL A 234 5.63 6.21 16.10
N ILE A 235 6.40 6.69 17.08
CA ILE A 235 7.74 7.27 16.86
C ILE A 235 8.65 6.19 16.24
N ALA A 236 8.64 4.96 16.76
CA ALA A 236 9.43 3.86 16.22
C ALA A 236 9.06 3.54 14.75
N ALA A 237 7.77 3.52 14.40
CA ALA A 237 7.32 3.32 13.02
C ALA A 237 7.82 4.45 12.09
N PHE A 238 7.72 5.70 12.53
CA PHE A 238 8.27 6.85 11.81
C PHE A 238 9.78 6.73 11.62
N GLN A 239 10.51 6.38 12.69
CA GLN A 239 11.96 6.19 12.66
C GLN A 239 12.37 5.03 11.74
N MET A 240 11.67 3.87 11.80
CA MET A 240 11.95 2.75 10.88
C MET A 240 11.88 3.18 9.41
N ARG A 241 11.00 4.10 9.07
CA ARG A 241 10.84 4.60 7.71
C ARG A 241 11.88 5.64 7.35
N PHE A 242 12.11 6.64 8.19
CA PHE A 242 12.88 7.85 7.85
C PHE A 242 14.25 7.95 8.54
N ARG A 243 14.50 7.12 9.54
CA ARG A 243 15.77 7.05 10.30
C ARG A 243 16.10 5.60 10.70
N PRO A 244 16.30 4.70 9.73
CA PRO A 244 16.40 3.25 9.99
C PRO A 244 17.63 2.83 10.83
N ALA A 245 18.62 3.70 11.01
CA ALA A 245 19.80 3.41 11.82
C ALA A 245 19.49 3.28 13.33
N LEU A 246 18.44 3.96 13.82
CA LEU A 246 17.99 3.88 15.20
C LEU A 246 16.48 4.16 15.25
N TYR A 247 15.70 3.14 15.64
CA TYR A 247 14.23 3.16 15.64
C TYR A 247 13.66 2.63 16.98
N ASP A 248 14.22 3.12 18.07
CA ASP A 248 13.89 2.73 19.45
C ASP A 248 12.58 3.33 19.97
N GLY A 249 11.98 4.25 19.19
CA GLY A 249 10.76 4.95 19.56
C GLY A 249 10.98 6.07 20.59
N GLU A 250 12.22 6.34 20.97
CA GLU A 250 12.51 7.46 21.83
C GLU A 250 12.52 8.78 21.03
N PRO A 251 11.90 9.84 21.55
CA PRO A 251 11.94 11.16 20.93
C PRO A 251 13.34 11.76 21.07
N ASP A 252 13.89 12.22 19.95
CA ASP A 252 15.19 12.89 19.92
C ASP A 252 15.23 14.06 18.91
N ALA A 253 16.30 14.87 18.97
CA ALA A 253 16.45 16.05 18.14
C ALA A 253 16.52 15.70 16.63
N GLN A 254 17.13 14.59 16.25
CA GLN A 254 17.23 14.16 14.85
C GLN A 254 15.85 13.73 14.32
N THR A 255 15.09 12.94 15.08
CA THR A 255 13.71 12.58 14.73
C THR A 255 12.84 13.82 14.58
N ALA A 256 13.00 14.80 15.48
CA ALA A 256 12.28 16.07 15.40
C ALA A 256 12.65 16.88 14.16
N ALA A 257 13.92 16.94 13.78
CA ALA A 257 14.38 17.63 12.58
C ALA A 257 13.81 16.99 11.30
N ILE A 258 13.83 15.67 11.21
CA ILE A 258 13.25 14.92 10.09
C ILE A 258 11.74 15.19 9.99
N LEU A 259 11.04 15.12 11.11
CA LEU A 259 9.60 15.36 11.17
C LEU A 259 9.25 16.80 10.80
N ALA A 260 10.03 17.80 11.26
CA ALA A 260 9.87 19.21 10.89
C ALA A 260 10.13 19.44 9.39
N ALA A 261 11.06 18.71 8.80
CA ALA A 261 11.35 18.79 7.36
C ALA A 261 10.18 18.24 6.51
N LEU A 262 9.47 17.21 7.01
CA LEU A 262 8.34 16.59 6.33
C LEU A 262 7.00 17.31 6.57
N VAL A 263 6.85 18.01 7.70
CA VAL A 263 5.60 18.68 8.10
C VAL A 263 5.80 20.21 8.15
N PRO A 264 5.54 20.93 7.05
CA PRO A 264 5.73 22.38 6.98
C PRO A 264 5.00 23.12 8.10
N GLY A 265 5.69 24.08 8.71
CA GLY A 265 5.14 24.92 9.78
C GLY A 265 5.05 24.27 11.16
N SER A 266 5.45 23.01 11.32
CA SER A 266 5.44 22.37 12.65
C SER A 266 6.47 22.95 13.59
N PHE A 267 7.62 23.37 13.08
CA PHE A 267 8.69 23.99 13.88
C PHE A 267 8.28 25.33 14.49
N ALA A 268 7.47 26.12 13.78
CA ALA A 268 7.01 27.43 14.28
C ALA A 268 6.15 27.29 15.56
N GLN A 269 5.55 26.13 15.81
CA GLN A 269 4.75 25.85 16.99
C GLN A 269 5.60 25.69 18.27
N LEU A 270 6.91 25.39 18.13
CA LEU A 270 7.82 25.31 19.29
C LEU A 270 8.08 26.67 19.94
N ASN A 271 7.87 27.74 19.18
CA ASN A 271 8.10 29.10 19.66
C ASN A 271 6.81 29.80 20.12
N GLN A 272 5.67 29.12 20.14
CA GLN A 272 4.42 29.66 20.64
C GLN A 272 4.25 29.26 22.13
N PRO A 273 3.89 30.19 23.03
CA PRO A 273 3.53 29.79 24.39
C PRO A 273 2.37 28.80 24.33
N LEU A 274 2.44 27.74 25.13
CA LEU A 274 1.33 26.80 25.29
C LEU A 274 0.08 27.58 25.74
N PRO A 275 -1.09 27.27 25.19
CA PRO A 275 -2.35 27.91 25.54
C PRO A 275 -2.72 27.73 27.00
#